data_9590f9981508b6bac60d12486b4fffbb
#
_entry.id   9590f9981508b6bac60d12486b4fffbb
#
_cell.length_a   1.000
_cell.length_b   1.000
_cell.length_c   1.000
_cell.angle_alpha   90.00
_cell.angle_beta   90.00
_cell.angle_gamma   90.00
#
_symmetry.space_group_name_H-M   'P 1'
#
loop_
_entity.id
_entity.type
_entity.pdbx_description
1 polymer ?
#
loop_
_entity_poly.entity_id
_entity_poly.type
_entity_poly.pdbx_seq_one_letter_code
_entity_poly.pdbx_strand_id
1 'polypeptide(L)'
;MIDLATLTGACMVALGPKIAGLMGNNDSWIEQIEAASDLTGERVWHLPLPADYRKQVESSVADMKNIGGPHGGALTAGLILQEFVADGIPWAHLDIAGPAFTDSDDAEITKGGTGFGVRLLAELAANFSAP
;
A
#
# COMPACT_ATOMS: atom_id res chain seq x y z
N MET A 1 0.00 -11.19 6.29
CA MET A 1 0.65 -11.02 4.96
C MET A 1 0.85 -9.54 4.70
N ILE A 2 1.95 -9.15 4.06
CA ILE A 2 2.16 -7.78 3.56
C ILE A 2 2.74 -7.85 2.16
N ASP A 3 2.32 -6.98 1.27
CA ASP A 3 2.88 -6.81 -0.06
C ASP A 3 3.18 -5.33 -0.35
N LEU A 4 4.17 -5.10 -1.20
CA LEU A 4 4.60 -3.78 -1.63
C LEU A 4 4.64 -3.74 -3.16
N ALA A 5 4.05 -2.71 -3.74
CA ALA A 5 4.13 -2.48 -5.19
C ALA A 5 4.09 -0.99 -5.52
N THR A 6 4.71 -0.61 -6.62
CA THR A 6 4.53 0.71 -7.25
C THR A 6 3.24 0.67 -8.07
N LEU A 7 2.09 0.50 -7.37
CA LEU A 7 0.86 0.04 -7.99
C LEU A 7 0.17 1.14 -8.79
N THR A 8 0.03 2.35 -8.21
CA THR A 8 -0.82 3.36 -8.84
C THR A 8 -0.22 4.76 -8.88
N GLY A 9 -0.36 5.40 -10.06
CA GLY A 9 -0.14 6.84 -10.16
C GLY A 9 -1.15 7.66 -9.33
N ALA A 10 -2.34 7.10 -9.07
CA ALA A 10 -3.36 7.74 -8.24
C ALA A 10 -2.89 7.91 -6.78
N CYS A 11 -2.20 6.94 -6.21
CA CYS A 11 -1.60 7.06 -4.90
C CYS A 11 -0.53 8.16 -4.86
N MET A 12 0.36 8.20 -5.88
CA MET A 12 1.36 9.26 -5.99
C MET A 12 0.73 10.65 -6.13
N VAL A 13 -0.34 10.79 -6.90
CA VAL A 13 -1.07 12.08 -7.02
C VAL A 13 -1.69 12.50 -5.69
N ALA A 14 -2.21 11.55 -4.91
CA ALA A 14 -2.87 11.84 -3.63
C ALA A 14 -1.88 12.16 -2.51
N LEU A 15 -0.80 11.37 -2.38
CA LEU A 15 0.11 11.38 -1.23
C LEU A 15 1.49 11.97 -1.53
N GLY A 16 1.79 12.20 -2.81
CA GLY A 16 3.09 12.73 -3.25
C GLY A 16 4.21 11.68 -3.24
N PRO A 17 5.47 12.13 -3.40
CA PRO A 17 6.61 11.24 -3.61
C PRO A 17 7.24 10.70 -2.31
N LYS A 18 6.73 11.04 -1.14
CA LYS A 18 7.39 10.72 0.16
C LYS A 18 6.50 9.91 1.12
N ILE A 19 5.29 9.54 0.71
CA ILE A 19 4.34 8.81 1.57
C ILE A 19 3.76 7.65 0.76
N ALA A 20 3.83 6.44 1.30
CA ALA A 20 3.16 5.28 0.72
C ALA A 20 1.69 5.21 1.16
N GLY A 21 0.82 4.72 0.29
CA GLY A 21 -0.53 4.35 0.66
C GLY A 21 -0.54 3.01 1.39
N LEU A 22 -1.10 2.97 2.59
CA LEU A 22 -1.29 1.73 3.35
C LEU A 22 -2.76 1.34 3.27
N MET A 23 -3.06 0.12 2.88
CA MET A 23 -4.41 -0.45 2.83
C MET A 23 -4.39 -1.85 3.43
N GLY A 24 -5.51 -2.31 4.00
CA GLY A 24 -5.54 -3.65 4.57
C GLY A 24 -6.92 -4.05 5.09
N ASN A 25 -7.02 -5.28 5.57
CA ASN A 25 -8.27 -5.91 6.01
C ASN A 25 -8.31 -6.21 7.53
N ASN A 26 -7.29 -5.75 8.29
CA ASN A 26 -7.20 -6.02 9.72
C ASN A 26 -6.56 -4.82 10.44
N ASP A 27 -7.30 -4.20 11.35
CA ASP A 27 -6.90 -2.96 12.03
C ASP A 27 -5.65 -3.16 12.89
N SER A 28 -5.56 -4.28 13.62
CA SER A 28 -4.37 -4.58 14.45
C SER A 28 -3.10 -4.75 13.61
N TRP A 29 -3.22 -5.29 12.39
CA TRP A 29 -2.10 -5.38 11.46
C TRP A 29 -1.69 -4.01 10.91
N ILE A 30 -2.66 -3.17 10.58
CA ILE A 30 -2.43 -1.78 10.16
C ILE A 30 -1.71 -0.99 11.25
N GLU A 31 -2.18 -1.05 12.51
CA GLU A 31 -1.56 -0.36 13.65
C GLU A 31 -0.08 -0.74 13.86
N GLN A 32 0.29 -2.02 13.69
CA GLN A 32 1.69 -2.43 13.79
C GLN A 32 2.55 -1.82 12.68
N ILE A 33 2.01 -1.71 11.46
CA ILE A 33 2.71 -1.10 10.31
C ILE A 33 2.86 0.42 10.53
N GLU A 34 1.84 1.10 11.02
CA GLU A 34 1.89 2.52 11.35
C GLU A 34 2.93 2.79 12.46
N ALA A 35 2.97 1.95 13.50
CA ALA A 35 3.97 2.06 14.55
C ALA A 35 5.41 1.88 14.03
N ALA A 36 5.63 0.91 13.14
CA ALA A 36 6.93 0.72 12.48
C ALA A 36 7.29 1.91 11.56
N SER A 37 6.31 2.49 10.88
CA SER A 37 6.47 3.70 10.06
C SER A 37 6.94 4.89 10.92
N ASP A 38 6.31 5.12 12.06
CA ASP A 38 6.65 6.21 12.98
C ASP A 38 8.08 6.07 13.54
N LEU A 39 8.50 4.86 13.88
CA LEU A 39 9.84 4.58 14.40
C LEU A 39 10.93 4.74 13.33
N THR A 40 10.65 4.40 12.10
CA THR A 40 11.66 4.39 11.01
C THR A 40 11.69 5.64 10.16
N GLY A 41 10.62 6.44 10.20
CA GLY A 41 10.43 7.61 9.35
C GLY A 41 10.09 7.27 7.90
N GLU A 42 9.88 5.99 7.55
CA GLU A 42 9.32 5.57 6.26
C GLU A 42 7.81 5.74 6.30
N ARG A 43 7.33 6.91 5.90
CA ARG A 43 5.95 7.36 6.13
C ARG A 43 4.93 6.60 5.32
N VAL A 44 3.86 6.17 5.98
CA VAL A 44 2.68 5.60 5.36
C VAL A 44 1.44 6.43 5.69
N TRP A 45 0.38 6.29 4.91
CA TRP A 45 -0.93 6.86 5.21
C TRP A 45 -2.03 5.84 4.94
N HIS A 46 -2.83 5.53 5.97
CA HIS A 46 -3.90 4.56 5.87
C HIS A 46 -5.02 5.08 4.97
N LEU A 47 -5.29 4.36 3.90
CA LEU A 47 -6.36 4.59 2.94
C LEU A 47 -7.45 3.54 3.12
N PRO A 48 -8.74 3.91 3.04
CA PRO A 48 -9.84 2.96 3.23
C PRO A 48 -9.98 2.00 2.03
N LEU A 49 -10.58 0.84 2.29
CA LEU A 49 -11.03 -0.11 1.26
C LEU A 49 -12.58 -0.19 1.28
N PRO A 50 -13.29 0.80 0.70
CA PRO A 50 -14.75 0.85 0.76
C PRO A 50 -15.37 -0.24 -0.13
N ALA A 51 -16.15 -1.13 0.47
CA ALA A 51 -16.72 -2.30 -0.22
C ALA A 51 -17.61 -1.94 -1.41
N ASP A 52 -18.27 -0.79 -1.39
CA ASP A 52 -19.12 -0.31 -2.49
C ASP A 52 -18.34 0.05 -3.76
N TYR A 53 -17.02 0.34 -3.65
CA TYR A 53 -16.15 0.57 -4.81
C TYR A 53 -15.82 -0.71 -5.57
N ARG A 54 -16.03 -1.88 -4.97
CA ARG A 54 -15.86 -3.19 -5.63
C ARG A 54 -16.66 -3.28 -6.95
N LYS A 55 -17.80 -2.60 -7.03
CA LYS A 55 -18.63 -2.52 -8.24
C LYS A 55 -17.91 -1.96 -9.46
N GLN A 56 -16.89 -1.12 -9.26
CA GLN A 56 -16.13 -0.53 -10.37
C GLN A 56 -15.30 -1.57 -11.15
N VAL A 57 -14.97 -2.68 -10.51
CA VAL A 57 -14.16 -3.76 -11.10
C VAL A 57 -14.99 -5.00 -11.51
N GLU A 58 -16.30 -4.95 -11.41
CA GLU A 58 -17.18 -6.01 -11.90
C GLU A 58 -17.08 -6.13 -13.42
N SER A 59 -17.12 -7.37 -13.92
CA SER A 59 -17.07 -7.71 -15.34
C SER A 59 -18.23 -8.62 -15.72
N SER A 60 -18.73 -8.48 -16.95
CA SER A 60 -19.73 -9.38 -17.53
C SER A 60 -19.12 -10.54 -18.31
N VAL A 61 -17.78 -10.54 -18.48
CA VAL A 61 -17.07 -11.51 -19.35
C VAL A 61 -15.86 -12.16 -18.66
N ALA A 62 -15.49 -11.69 -17.49
CA ALA A 62 -14.37 -12.20 -16.68
C ALA A 62 -14.76 -12.17 -15.20
N ASP A 63 -13.95 -12.77 -14.33
CA ASP A 63 -14.15 -12.75 -12.87
C ASP A 63 -14.16 -11.31 -12.35
N MET A 64 -13.28 -10.46 -12.88
CA MET A 64 -13.22 -9.03 -12.61
C MET A 64 -12.47 -8.28 -13.72
N LYS A 65 -12.60 -6.94 -13.73
CA LYS A 65 -11.70 -6.06 -14.48
C LYS A 65 -10.38 -5.90 -13.73
N ASN A 66 -9.32 -5.64 -14.46
CA ASN A 66 -7.99 -5.35 -13.89
C ASN A 66 -7.75 -3.85 -13.60
N ILE A 67 -8.75 -3.02 -13.82
CA ILE A 67 -8.73 -1.58 -13.54
C ILE A 67 -10.13 -1.08 -13.22
N GLY A 68 -10.24 -0.17 -12.25
CA GLY A 68 -11.49 0.51 -11.93
C GLY A 68 -11.78 1.71 -12.82
N GLY A 69 -12.71 2.56 -12.36
CA GLY A 69 -13.04 3.84 -13.00
C GLY A 69 -11.95 4.90 -12.81
N PRO A 70 -12.21 6.14 -13.31
CA PRO A 70 -11.22 7.22 -13.27
C PRO A 70 -11.01 7.82 -11.87
N HIS A 71 -11.83 7.48 -10.90
CA HIS A 71 -11.77 8.02 -9.53
C HIS A 71 -11.47 6.92 -8.50
N GLY A 72 -10.72 7.27 -7.47
CA GLY A 72 -10.38 6.34 -6.40
C GLY A 72 -9.43 5.22 -6.83
N GLY A 73 -8.55 5.48 -7.80
CA GLY A 73 -7.72 4.45 -8.44
C GLY A 73 -6.83 3.67 -7.46
N ALA A 74 -6.30 4.30 -6.41
CA ALA A 74 -5.55 3.59 -5.38
C ALA A 74 -6.43 2.61 -4.60
N LEU A 75 -7.65 3.04 -4.25
CA LEU A 75 -8.60 2.22 -3.47
C LEU A 75 -9.12 1.04 -4.29
N THR A 76 -9.48 1.27 -5.57
CA THR A 76 -9.94 0.20 -6.46
C THR A 76 -8.83 -0.81 -6.76
N ALA A 77 -7.58 -0.36 -6.87
CA ALA A 77 -6.43 -1.24 -7.03
C ALA A 77 -6.19 -2.10 -5.77
N GLY A 78 -6.27 -1.50 -4.57
CA GLY A 78 -6.22 -2.23 -3.31
C GLY A 78 -7.34 -3.28 -3.19
N LEU A 79 -8.57 -2.93 -3.57
CA LEU A 79 -9.69 -3.89 -3.61
C LEU A 79 -9.46 -5.04 -4.58
N ILE A 80 -8.81 -4.80 -5.74
CA ILE A 80 -8.43 -5.88 -6.66
C ILE A 80 -7.43 -6.82 -6.00
N LEU A 81 -6.40 -6.30 -5.31
CA LEU A 81 -5.43 -7.14 -4.62
C LEU A 81 -6.07 -7.96 -3.49
N GLN A 82 -6.99 -7.36 -2.76
CA GLN A 82 -7.71 -8.03 -1.67
C GLN A 82 -8.46 -9.29 -2.12
N GLU A 83 -8.98 -9.33 -3.36
CA GLU A 83 -9.66 -10.50 -3.93
C GLU A 83 -8.76 -11.74 -4.04
N PHE A 84 -7.45 -11.57 -4.03
CA PHE A 84 -6.47 -12.67 -4.08
C PHE A 84 -5.95 -13.07 -2.71
N VAL A 85 -6.43 -12.45 -1.65
CA VAL A 85 -6.08 -12.80 -0.27
C VAL A 85 -7.08 -13.84 0.25
N ALA A 86 -6.57 -14.96 0.75
CA ALA A 86 -7.43 -16.00 1.31
C ALA A 86 -8.16 -15.51 2.57
N ASP A 87 -9.36 -16.01 2.79
CA ASP A 87 -10.18 -15.67 3.95
C ASP A 87 -9.41 -15.91 5.26
N GLY A 88 -9.55 -14.97 6.19
CA GLY A 88 -8.95 -15.05 7.51
C GLY A 88 -7.44 -14.73 7.56
N ILE A 89 -6.82 -14.36 6.44
CA ILE A 89 -5.43 -13.90 6.42
C ILE A 89 -5.38 -12.39 6.69
N PRO A 90 -4.81 -11.92 7.81
CA PRO A 90 -4.51 -10.50 8.00
C PRO A 90 -3.56 -10.02 6.91
N TRP A 91 -3.98 -9.02 6.16
CA TRP A 91 -3.27 -8.54 4.98
C TRP A 91 -3.16 -7.01 4.98
N ALA A 92 -2.03 -6.53 4.50
CA ALA A 92 -1.81 -5.14 4.18
C ALA A 92 -1.04 -4.99 2.86
N HIS A 93 -1.36 -3.94 2.13
CA HIS A 93 -0.69 -3.49 0.92
C HIS A 93 -0.06 -2.12 1.14
N LEU A 94 1.18 -1.96 0.72
CA LEU A 94 1.86 -0.67 0.63
C LEU A 94 1.99 -0.26 -0.84
N ASP A 95 1.21 0.73 -1.27
CA ASP A 95 1.42 1.37 -2.57
C ASP A 95 2.57 2.36 -2.48
N ILE A 96 3.74 1.91 -2.91
CA ILE A 96 5.00 2.65 -2.85
C ILE A 96 5.31 3.40 -4.16
N ALA A 97 4.31 3.65 -5.02
CA ALA A 97 4.51 4.34 -6.31
C ALA A 97 5.18 5.70 -6.15
N GLY A 98 4.90 6.42 -5.05
CA GLY A 98 5.56 7.69 -4.73
C GLY A 98 6.99 7.52 -4.24
N PRO A 99 7.20 6.85 -3.09
CA PRO A 99 8.49 6.85 -2.40
C PRO A 99 9.53 5.86 -2.93
N ALA A 100 9.19 4.95 -3.85
CA ALA A 100 10.12 3.91 -4.33
C ALA A 100 11.27 4.44 -5.19
N PHE A 101 11.15 5.63 -5.78
CA PHE A 101 12.12 6.18 -6.70
C PHE A 101 12.26 7.70 -6.53
N THR A 102 13.48 8.22 -6.70
CA THR A 102 13.75 9.67 -6.73
C THR A 102 14.63 10.06 -7.91
N ASP A 103 14.36 11.21 -8.50
CA ASP A 103 15.14 11.77 -9.61
C ASP A 103 16.36 12.59 -9.15
N SER A 104 16.49 12.83 -7.85
CA SER A 104 17.57 13.63 -7.25
C SER A 104 17.99 13.07 -5.91
N ASP A 105 19.21 13.41 -5.48
CA ASP A 105 19.66 13.13 -4.12
C ASP A 105 18.82 13.93 -3.10
N ASP A 106 18.48 13.30 -1.97
CA ASP A 106 17.75 13.90 -0.86
C ASP A 106 18.27 13.31 0.46
N ALA A 107 19.09 14.04 1.17
CA ALA A 107 19.76 13.60 2.40
C ALA A 107 20.55 12.29 2.21
N GLU A 108 20.18 11.23 2.91
CA GLU A 108 20.82 9.90 2.80
C GLU A 108 20.36 9.08 1.58
N ILE A 109 19.33 9.56 0.86
CA ILE A 109 18.78 8.85 -0.29
C ILE A 109 19.43 9.36 -1.56
N THR A 110 20.08 8.48 -2.30
CA THR A 110 20.68 8.79 -3.59
C THR A 110 19.64 8.65 -4.71
N LYS A 111 19.86 9.38 -5.82
CA LYS A 111 19.04 9.25 -7.03
C LYS A 111 18.91 7.80 -7.47
N GLY A 112 17.68 7.38 -7.79
CA GLY A 112 17.33 6.03 -8.21
C GLY A 112 16.31 5.37 -7.29
N GLY A 113 16.41 4.06 -7.16
CA GLY A 113 15.60 3.30 -6.20
C GLY A 113 15.96 3.66 -4.76
N THR A 114 14.97 4.02 -3.96
CA THR A 114 15.19 4.56 -2.61
C THR A 114 15.39 3.49 -1.54
N GLY A 115 14.98 2.24 -1.82
CA GLY A 115 14.91 1.18 -0.80
C GLY A 115 13.77 1.37 0.19
N PHE A 116 12.77 2.23 -0.12
CA PHE A 116 11.61 2.45 0.74
C PHE A 116 10.94 1.11 1.13
N GLY A 117 10.61 0.97 2.40
CA GLY A 117 10.03 -0.22 3.00
C GLY A 117 11.05 -1.13 3.68
N VAL A 118 12.34 -1.01 3.40
CA VAL A 118 13.37 -1.88 4.00
C VAL A 118 13.45 -1.68 5.51
N ARG A 119 13.54 -0.45 5.99
CA ARG A 119 13.61 -0.13 7.42
C ARG A 119 12.30 -0.46 8.11
N LEU A 120 11.18 -0.09 7.52
CA LEU A 120 9.84 -0.37 8.02
C LEU A 120 9.62 -1.89 8.20
N LEU A 121 9.91 -2.69 7.17
CA LEU A 121 9.73 -4.14 7.25
C LEU A 121 10.69 -4.80 8.24
N ALA A 122 11.93 -4.31 8.37
CA ALA A 122 12.88 -4.80 9.36
C ALA A 122 12.39 -4.54 10.79
N GLU A 123 11.90 -3.31 11.05
CA GLU A 123 11.33 -2.93 12.35
C GLU A 123 10.06 -3.72 12.67
N LEU A 124 9.16 -3.83 11.69
CA LEU A 124 7.93 -4.62 11.81
C LEU A 124 8.23 -6.08 12.12
N ALA A 125 9.21 -6.68 11.46
CA ALA A 125 9.59 -8.07 11.68
C ALA A 125 10.22 -8.29 13.08
N ALA A 126 11.00 -7.32 13.57
CA ALA A 126 11.63 -7.38 14.88
C ALA A 126 10.61 -7.30 16.03
N ASN A 127 9.51 -6.58 15.82
CA ASN A 127 8.47 -6.34 16.84
C ASN A 127 7.13 -7.02 16.51
N PHE A 128 7.13 -7.97 15.59
CA PHE A 128 5.92 -8.65 15.13
C PHE A 128 5.17 -9.32 16.28
N SER A 129 3.87 -9.07 16.33
CA SER A 129 2.91 -9.85 17.12
C SER A 129 1.78 -10.34 16.20
N ALA A 130 1.27 -11.54 16.46
CA ALA A 130 0.15 -12.07 15.67
C ALA A 130 -1.08 -11.17 15.82
N PRO A 131 -1.60 -10.59 14.73
CA PRO A 131 -2.75 -9.69 14.73
C PRO A 131 -4.07 -10.41 14.94
#